data_f48e97d8d189448d8a95246383342f8b
#
_entry.id   f48e97d8d189448d8a95246383342f8b
#
_cell.length_a   1.000
_cell.length_b   1.000
_cell.length_c   1.000
_cell.angle_alpha   90.00
_cell.angle_beta   90.00
_cell.angle_gamma   90.00
#
_symmetry.space_group_name_H-M   'P 1'
#
loop_
_entity.id
_entity.type
_entity.pdbx_description
1 polymer ?
#
loop_
_entity_poly.entity_id
_entity_poly.type
_entity_poly.pdbx_seq_one_letter_code
_entity_poly.pdbx_strand_id
1 'polypeptide(L)'
;MAKLIIDKLVKSYNGKRVVDAVDLEINEGNVVGLLGPNGAGKTTTFYMTVGLIKPEQGHIVLNDDDITDDPMYIRARKGIGYLPQETSVFKKLSVRENILAILEELPLSNQDRKTKTDTLLEELRINHLADRKASVLSGGERRRLEISRVLSTDPEFILLDEPFAGIDPLAVTDIQDIIGQLSKKGIGVLISDHNVRETLGVCDTAYIMNEGRVIESGNPEQITSSKIARQFYLGDEFKL
;
A
#
# COMPACT_ATOMS: atom_id res chain seq x y z
N MET A 1 19.08 -2.22 7.25
CA MET A 1 17.97 -1.82 6.37
C MET A 1 16.74 -2.60 6.78
N ALA A 2 15.64 -1.90 6.97
CA ALA A 2 14.39 -2.56 7.32
C ALA A 2 13.87 -3.40 6.13
N LYS A 3 13.19 -4.51 6.43
CA LYS A 3 12.77 -5.49 5.44
C LYS A 3 11.44 -6.15 5.83
N LEU A 4 10.51 -6.23 4.88
CA LEU A 4 9.28 -6.99 5.01
C LEU A 4 9.31 -8.17 4.02
N ILE A 5 9.27 -9.38 4.56
CA ILE A 5 9.34 -10.62 3.78
C ILE A 5 8.02 -11.36 3.89
N ILE A 6 7.55 -11.83 2.77
CA ILE A 6 6.42 -12.74 2.61
C ILE A 6 7.02 -14.04 2.08
N ASP A 7 6.99 -15.10 2.88
CA ASP A 7 7.62 -16.39 2.57
C ASP A 7 6.55 -17.47 2.43
N LYS A 8 6.39 -17.99 1.22
CA LYS A 8 5.55 -19.14 0.83
C LYS A 8 4.13 -19.10 1.37
N LEU A 9 3.48 -17.94 1.32
CA LEU A 9 2.11 -17.81 1.79
C LEU A 9 1.16 -18.69 1.02
N VAL A 10 0.29 -19.39 1.76
CA VAL A 10 -0.79 -20.23 1.22
C VAL A 10 -2.11 -19.86 1.86
N LYS A 11 -3.15 -19.74 1.02
CA LYS A 11 -4.54 -19.56 1.44
C LYS A 11 -5.51 -20.23 0.50
N SER A 12 -6.47 -20.96 1.08
CA SER A 12 -7.54 -21.60 0.34
C SER A 12 -8.91 -21.13 0.79
N TYR A 13 -9.88 -21.11 -0.11
CA TYR A 13 -11.30 -20.94 0.17
C TYR A 13 -12.10 -22.01 -0.54
N ASN A 14 -12.97 -22.69 0.19
CA ASN A 14 -13.82 -23.77 -0.35
C ASN A 14 -13.03 -24.84 -1.13
N GLY A 15 -11.86 -25.20 -0.64
CA GLY A 15 -10.97 -26.21 -1.26
C GLY A 15 -10.17 -25.72 -2.47
N LYS A 16 -10.35 -24.47 -2.90
CA LYS A 16 -9.55 -23.85 -3.97
C LYS A 16 -8.45 -22.98 -3.38
N ARG A 17 -7.18 -23.25 -3.74
CA ARG A 17 -6.06 -22.37 -3.40
C ARG A 17 -6.19 -21.06 -4.17
N VAL A 18 -6.27 -19.94 -3.45
CA VAL A 18 -6.30 -18.57 -4.01
C VAL A 18 -4.95 -17.88 -3.87
N VAL A 19 -4.11 -18.35 -2.94
CA VAL A 19 -2.69 -18.00 -2.82
C VAL A 19 -1.93 -19.31 -2.60
N ASP A 20 -0.89 -19.55 -3.40
CA ASP A 20 -0.17 -20.82 -3.45
C ASP A 20 1.33 -20.57 -3.49
N ALA A 21 1.97 -20.65 -2.32
CA ALA A 21 3.39 -20.46 -2.10
C ALA A 21 3.91 -19.11 -2.67
N VAL A 22 3.26 -18.00 -2.30
CA VAL A 22 3.67 -16.66 -2.74
C VAL A 22 4.85 -16.17 -1.91
N ASP A 23 5.89 -15.76 -2.63
CA ASP A 23 7.10 -15.13 -2.08
C ASP A 23 7.22 -13.70 -2.58
N LEU A 24 7.39 -12.74 -1.66
CA LEU A 24 7.64 -11.32 -1.96
C LEU A 24 8.63 -10.74 -0.96
N GLU A 25 9.38 -9.75 -1.40
CA GLU A 25 10.30 -9.00 -0.54
C GLU A 25 10.16 -7.50 -0.80
N ILE A 26 10.05 -6.73 0.27
CA ILE A 26 10.02 -5.27 0.24
C ILE A 26 11.13 -4.76 1.15
N ASN A 27 12.05 -3.97 0.61
CA ASN A 27 13.11 -3.34 1.37
C ASN A 27 12.75 -1.88 1.68
N GLU A 28 13.36 -1.35 2.73
CA GLU A 28 13.31 0.06 3.09
C GLU A 28 13.58 0.96 1.87
N GLY A 29 12.72 1.93 1.65
CA GLY A 29 12.85 2.88 0.54
C GLY A 29 12.53 2.31 -0.85
N ASN A 30 12.15 1.05 -0.99
CA ASN A 30 11.76 0.48 -2.28
C ASN A 30 10.24 0.56 -2.50
N VAL A 31 9.87 0.77 -3.76
CA VAL A 31 8.49 0.66 -4.22
C VAL A 31 8.30 -0.65 -4.98
N VAL A 32 7.44 -1.51 -4.46
CA VAL A 32 7.16 -2.84 -5.01
C VAL A 32 5.72 -2.91 -5.51
N GLY A 33 5.52 -3.33 -6.77
CA GLY A 33 4.22 -3.56 -7.37
C GLY A 33 3.80 -5.02 -7.29
N LEU A 34 2.56 -5.30 -6.84
CA LEU A 34 1.92 -6.61 -6.93
C LEU A 34 0.80 -6.54 -7.97
N LEU A 35 1.08 -7.04 -9.16
CA LEU A 35 0.24 -6.92 -10.34
C LEU A 35 -0.35 -8.28 -10.75
N GLY A 36 -1.36 -8.26 -11.60
CA GLY A 36 -1.99 -9.48 -12.12
C GLY A 36 -3.49 -9.29 -12.36
N PRO A 37 -4.14 -10.23 -13.06
CA PRO A 37 -5.57 -10.14 -13.37
C PRO A 37 -6.46 -10.23 -12.12
N ASN A 38 -7.75 -9.92 -12.30
CA ASN A 38 -8.73 -10.10 -11.24
C ASN A 38 -8.80 -11.58 -10.83
N GLY A 39 -8.84 -11.83 -9.52
CA GLY A 39 -8.83 -13.20 -8.97
C GLY A 39 -7.44 -13.86 -8.91
N ALA A 40 -6.35 -13.16 -9.26
CA ALA A 40 -4.99 -13.71 -9.16
C ALA A 40 -4.50 -13.96 -7.72
N GLY A 41 -5.19 -13.44 -6.71
CA GLY A 41 -4.81 -13.62 -5.29
C GLY A 41 -4.19 -12.38 -4.64
N LYS A 42 -4.04 -11.26 -5.35
CA LYS A 42 -3.42 -10.02 -4.86
C LYS A 42 -4.01 -9.52 -3.54
N THR A 43 -5.31 -9.24 -3.52
CA THR A 43 -6.01 -8.73 -2.32
C THR A 43 -5.91 -9.70 -1.14
N THR A 44 -5.97 -11.01 -1.39
CA THR A 44 -5.79 -12.02 -0.33
C THR A 44 -4.36 -11.98 0.23
N THR A 45 -3.36 -11.83 -0.63
CA THR A 45 -1.95 -11.67 -0.21
C THR A 45 -1.78 -10.40 0.62
N PHE A 46 -2.35 -9.27 0.18
CA PHE A 46 -2.39 -8.02 0.96
C PHE A 46 -3.04 -8.21 2.33
N TYR A 47 -4.22 -8.81 2.37
CA TYR A 47 -4.95 -9.00 3.62
C TYR A 47 -4.21 -9.93 4.60
N MET A 48 -3.49 -10.93 4.10
CA MET A 48 -2.60 -11.73 4.94
C MET A 48 -1.43 -10.89 5.46
N THR A 49 -0.83 -10.05 4.60
CA THR A 49 0.32 -9.20 4.96
C THR A 49 -0.05 -8.14 6.01
N VAL A 50 -1.23 -7.54 5.94
CA VAL A 50 -1.69 -6.57 6.95
C VAL A 50 -2.28 -7.20 8.20
N GLY A 51 -2.52 -8.53 8.22
CA GLY A 51 -3.07 -9.24 9.37
C GLY A 51 -4.59 -9.21 9.49
N LEU A 52 -5.31 -8.96 8.38
CA LEU A 52 -6.77 -9.10 8.28
C LEU A 52 -7.20 -10.55 8.08
N ILE A 53 -6.36 -11.36 7.45
CA ILE A 53 -6.58 -12.79 7.19
C ILE A 53 -5.33 -13.54 7.63
N LYS A 54 -5.52 -14.66 8.34
CA LYS A 54 -4.41 -15.55 8.70
C LYS A 54 -4.07 -16.47 7.53
N PRO A 55 -2.78 -16.60 7.13
CA PRO A 55 -2.36 -17.61 6.18
C PRO A 55 -2.54 -19.02 6.74
N GLU A 56 -2.69 -20.02 5.86
CA GLU A 56 -2.71 -21.44 6.24
C GLU A 56 -1.30 -22.02 6.33
N GLN A 57 -0.37 -21.48 5.54
CA GLN A 57 1.05 -21.84 5.55
C GLN A 57 1.87 -20.62 5.16
N GLY A 58 3.18 -20.67 5.43
CA GLY A 58 4.13 -19.62 5.16
C GLY A 58 4.25 -18.61 6.30
N HIS A 59 5.13 -17.65 6.14
CA HIS A 59 5.49 -16.66 7.15
C HIS A 59 5.47 -15.23 6.62
N ILE A 60 5.23 -14.29 7.51
CA ILE A 60 5.38 -12.86 7.27
C ILE A 60 6.35 -12.34 8.32
N VAL A 61 7.49 -11.84 7.85
CA VAL A 61 8.60 -11.42 8.71
C VAL A 61 8.86 -9.94 8.48
N LEU A 62 8.80 -9.16 9.55
CA LEU A 62 9.17 -7.75 9.59
C LEU A 62 10.53 -7.62 10.27
N ASN A 63 11.56 -7.23 9.53
CA ASN A 63 12.96 -7.29 9.98
C ASN A 63 13.32 -8.73 10.37
N ASP A 64 13.58 -8.99 11.66
CA ASP A 64 13.86 -10.34 12.18
C ASP A 64 12.69 -10.92 13.00
N ASP A 65 11.53 -10.26 12.99
CA ASP A 65 10.36 -10.61 13.81
C ASP A 65 9.28 -11.30 12.94
N ASP A 66 8.93 -12.55 13.30
CA ASP A 66 7.82 -13.25 12.67
C ASP A 66 6.49 -12.69 13.19
N ILE A 67 5.80 -11.96 12.33
CA ILE A 67 4.52 -11.31 12.63
C ILE A 67 3.31 -12.07 12.06
N THR A 68 3.50 -13.32 11.64
CA THR A 68 2.47 -14.11 10.95
C THR A 68 1.18 -14.22 11.75
N ASP A 69 1.29 -14.40 13.06
CA ASP A 69 0.15 -14.54 13.96
C ASP A 69 -0.34 -13.21 14.57
N ASP A 70 0.38 -12.13 14.33
CA ASP A 70 0.01 -10.83 14.84
C ASP A 70 -1.24 -10.27 14.13
N PRO A 71 -2.24 -9.81 14.87
CA PRO A 71 -3.38 -9.11 14.28
C PRO A 71 -2.97 -7.73 13.75
N MET A 72 -3.77 -7.17 12.85
CA MET A 72 -3.51 -5.91 12.14
C MET A 72 -3.07 -4.77 13.06
N TYR A 73 -3.69 -4.58 14.22
CA TYR A 73 -3.35 -3.49 15.14
C TYR A 73 -1.96 -3.62 15.77
N ILE A 74 -1.48 -4.85 15.96
CA ILE A 74 -0.10 -5.11 16.43
C ILE A 74 0.88 -4.81 15.31
N ARG A 75 0.60 -5.26 14.07
CA ARG A 75 1.45 -4.97 12.91
C ARG A 75 1.53 -3.47 12.63
N ALA A 76 0.42 -2.74 12.81
CA ALA A 76 0.42 -1.28 12.69
C ALA A 76 1.36 -0.62 13.72
N ARG A 77 1.39 -1.10 14.97
CA ARG A 77 2.32 -0.62 16.00
C ARG A 77 3.77 -1.01 15.75
N LYS A 78 3.99 -2.07 14.99
CA LYS A 78 5.33 -2.51 14.58
C LYS A 78 5.83 -1.80 13.31
N GLY A 79 5.03 -0.92 12.71
CA GLY A 79 5.44 -0.09 11.58
C GLY A 79 4.86 -0.50 10.22
N ILE A 80 3.76 -1.27 10.16
CA ILE A 80 3.06 -1.57 8.90
C ILE A 80 1.82 -0.67 8.77
N GLY A 81 1.89 0.30 7.86
CA GLY A 81 0.75 1.12 7.46
C GLY A 81 -0.09 0.44 6.38
N TYR A 82 -1.41 0.65 6.39
CA TYR A 82 -2.30 0.11 5.37
C TYR A 82 -3.30 1.15 4.89
N LEU A 83 -3.35 1.32 3.58
CA LEU A 83 -4.33 2.15 2.89
C LEU A 83 -5.28 1.26 2.09
N PRO A 84 -6.53 1.06 2.54
CA PRO A 84 -7.49 0.21 1.84
C PRO A 84 -7.99 0.82 0.53
N GLN A 85 -8.54 -0.03 -0.33
CA GLN A 85 -9.23 0.38 -1.55
C GLN A 85 -10.46 1.24 -1.23
N GLU A 86 -11.22 0.87 -0.22
CA GLU A 86 -12.41 1.62 0.19
C GLU A 86 -12.04 2.86 1.02
N THR A 87 -12.83 3.93 0.85
CA THR A 87 -12.65 5.18 1.59
C THR A 87 -12.71 4.98 3.10
N SER A 88 -11.63 5.36 3.80
CA SER A 88 -11.46 5.20 5.24
C SER A 88 -11.61 6.48 6.05
N VAL A 89 -11.88 7.65 5.43
CA VAL A 89 -11.98 8.93 6.13
C VAL A 89 -13.23 9.06 7.00
N PHE A 90 -13.11 9.74 8.13
CA PHE A 90 -14.24 10.14 8.96
C PHE A 90 -14.96 11.34 8.31
N LYS A 91 -15.98 11.07 7.50
CA LYS A 91 -16.66 12.05 6.64
C LYS A 91 -17.21 13.28 7.38
N LYS A 92 -17.57 13.14 8.66
CA LYS A 92 -18.14 14.22 9.50
C LYS A 92 -17.07 15.08 10.16
N LEU A 93 -15.83 14.61 10.23
CA LEU A 93 -14.70 15.34 10.76
C LEU A 93 -14.06 16.23 9.69
N SER A 94 -13.39 17.30 10.13
CA SER A 94 -12.52 18.10 9.25
C SER A 94 -11.29 17.29 8.83
N VAL A 95 -10.54 17.80 7.86
CA VAL A 95 -9.26 17.21 7.41
C VAL A 95 -8.28 17.13 8.60
N ARG A 96 -8.14 18.20 9.37
CA ARG A 96 -7.31 18.26 10.59
C ARG A 96 -7.75 17.25 11.64
N GLU A 97 -9.04 17.20 11.93
CA GLU A 97 -9.61 16.27 12.92
C GLU A 97 -9.43 14.81 12.52
N ASN A 98 -9.45 14.49 11.23
CA ASN A 98 -9.16 13.13 10.72
C ASN A 98 -7.75 12.65 11.06
N ILE A 99 -6.75 13.54 11.01
CA ILE A 99 -5.36 13.24 11.37
C ILE A 99 -5.23 13.16 12.89
N LEU A 100 -5.78 14.16 13.60
CA LEU A 100 -5.75 14.20 15.06
C LEU A 100 -6.36 12.96 15.70
N ALA A 101 -7.47 12.43 15.16
CA ALA A 101 -8.12 11.23 15.67
C ALA A 101 -7.20 9.99 15.68
N ILE A 102 -6.23 9.90 14.76
CA ILE A 102 -5.22 8.83 14.79
C ILE A 102 -4.13 9.15 15.82
N LEU A 103 -3.69 10.41 15.86
CA LEU A 103 -2.62 10.82 16.78
C LEU A 103 -3.04 10.77 18.25
N GLU A 104 -4.34 10.86 18.56
CA GLU A 104 -4.88 10.73 19.91
C GLU A 104 -4.67 9.36 20.52
N GLU A 105 -4.59 8.30 19.68
CA GLU A 105 -4.29 6.93 20.09
C GLU A 105 -2.79 6.69 20.39
N LEU A 106 -1.93 7.68 20.08
CA LEU A 106 -0.49 7.58 20.30
C LEU A 106 -0.08 8.32 21.59
N PRO A 107 1.02 7.87 22.25
CA PRO A 107 1.52 8.48 23.48
C PRO A 107 2.26 9.82 23.21
N LEU A 108 1.57 10.76 22.57
CA LEU A 108 2.07 12.07 22.19
C LEU A 108 1.46 13.17 23.06
N SER A 109 2.23 14.23 23.34
CA SER A 109 1.68 15.45 23.96
C SER A 109 0.73 16.17 23.00
N ASN A 110 -0.15 17.02 23.53
CA ASN A 110 -1.05 17.83 22.70
C ASN A 110 -0.27 18.74 21.74
N GLN A 111 0.91 19.24 22.15
CA GLN A 111 1.75 20.07 21.30
C GLN A 111 2.37 19.26 20.15
N ASP A 112 2.86 18.04 20.44
CA ASP A 112 3.43 17.16 19.42
C ASP A 112 2.38 16.72 18.41
N ARG A 113 1.18 16.38 18.87
CA ARG A 113 0.03 16.06 17.98
C ARG A 113 -0.28 17.20 17.04
N LYS A 114 -0.33 18.44 17.55
CA LYS A 114 -0.57 19.63 16.74
C LYS A 114 0.53 19.83 15.70
N THR A 115 1.79 19.80 16.11
CA THR A 115 2.95 19.97 15.24
C THR A 115 2.97 18.91 14.15
N LYS A 116 2.77 17.62 14.51
CA LYS A 116 2.74 16.52 13.55
C LYS A 116 1.57 16.65 12.58
N THR A 117 0.39 17.08 13.06
CA THR A 117 -0.75 17.34 12.18
C THR A 117 -0.43 18.42 11.16
N ASP A 118 0.14 19.57 11.58
CA ASP A 118 0.49 20.66 10.68
C ASP A 118 1.54 20.22 9.66
N THR A 119 2.56 19.47 10.08
CA THR A 119 3.57 18.89 9.19
C THR A 119 2.95 17.98 8.13
N LEU A 120 2.07 17.05 8.51
CA LEU A 120 1.41 16.13 7.57
C LEU A 120 0.49 16.86 6.59
N LEU A 121 -0.21 17.90 7.04
CA LEU A 121 -1.04 18.74 6.18
C LEU A 121 -0.23 19.47 5.11
N GLU A 122 0.94 20.01 5.47
CA GLU A 122 1.86 20.67 4.54
C GLU A 122 2.48 19.67 3.57
N GLU A 123 2.98 18.56 4.08
CA GLU A 123 3.64 17.53 3.32
C GLU A 123 2.75 16.94 2.22
N LEU A 124 1.49 16.66 2.56
CA LEU A 124 0.50 16.15 1.61
C LEU A 124 -0.24 17.28 0.84
N ARG A 125 0.18 18.55 1.01
CA ARG A 125 -0.36 19.73 0.32
C ARG A 125 -1.87 19.90 0.49
N ILE A 126 -2.40 19.60 1.70
CA ILE A 126 -3.81 19.74 2.06
C ILE A 126 -4.05 20.71 3.22
N ASN A 127 -3.05 21.53 3.59
CA ASN A 127 -3.14 22.54 4.64
C ASN A 127 -4.26 23.56 4.40
N HIS A 128 -4.49 23.97 3.15
CA HIS A 128 -5.57 24.87 2.76
C HIS A 128 -6.99 24.29 2.93
N LEU A 129 -7.09 22.99 3.19
CA LEU A 129 -8.33 22.24 3.42
C LEU A 129 -8.51 21.86 4.89
N ALA A 130 -7.58 22.24 5.79
CA ALA A 130 -7.49 21.74 7.16
C ALA A 130 -8.83 21.77 7.91
N ASP A 131 -9.60 22.85 7.76
CA ASP A 131 -10.86 23.07 8.48
C ASP A 131 -12.10 22.61 7.67
N ARG A 132 -11.92 22.12 6.44
CA ARG A 132 -13.01 21.57 5.64
C ARG A 132 -13.39 20.17 6.08
N LYS A 133 -14.68 19.84 6.03
CA LYS A 133 -15.15 18.47 6.30
C LYS A 133 -14.66 17.51 5.20
N ALA A 134 -14.24 16.31 5.60
CA ALA A 134 -13.77 15.29 4.66
C ALA A 134 -14.84 14.85 3.65
N SER A 135 -16.13 15.05 3.94
CA SER A 135 -17.24 14.72 3.04
C SER A 135 -17.27 15.53 1.73
N VAL A 136 -16.63 16.70 1.69
CA VAL A 136 -16.65 17.60 0.51
C VAL A 136 -15.38 17.53 -0.32
N LEU A 137 -14.42 16.68 0.04
CA LEU A 137 -13.15 16.52 -0.66
C LEU A 137 -13.34 15.82 -2.01
N SER A 138 -12.58 16.26 -3.01
CA SER A 138 -12.39 15.52 -4.27
C SER A 138 -11.72 14.16 -4.03
N GLY A 139 -11.71 13.29 -5.03
CA GLY A 139 -11.06 11.97 -4.93
C GLY A 139 -9.58 12.07 -4.55
N GLY A 140 -8.81 12.92 -5.24
CA GLY A 140 -7.39 13.13 -4.97
C GLY A 140 -7.11 13.76 -3.61
N GLU A 141 -7.87 14.80 -3.20
CA GLU A 141 -7.74 15.40 -1.86
C GLU A 141 -8.04 14.39 -0.75
N ARG A 142 -9.06 13.56 -0.95
CA ARG A 142 -9.42 12.50 -0.02
C ARG A 142 -8.30 11.46 0.09
N ARG A 143 -7.70 11.05 -1.04
CA ARG A 143 -6.59 10.08 -1.05
C ARG A 143 -5.37 10.63 -0.31
N ARG A 144 -5.05 11.91 -0.48
CA ARG A 144 -3.97 12.58 0.29
C ARG A 144 -4.27 12.58 1.79
N LEU A 145 -5.51 12.84 2.20
CA LEU A 145 -5.92 12.77 3.61
C LEU A 145 -5.79 11.33 4.15
N GLU A 146 -6.18 10.32 3.39
CA GLU A 146 -6.05 8.90 3.77
C GLU A 146 -4.57 8.53 3.97
N ILE A 147 -3.70 8.95 3.05
CA ILE A 147 -2.24 8.76 3.19
C ILE A 147 -1.71 9.49 4.44
N SER A 148 -2.13 10.75 4.70
CA SER A 148 -1.73 11.48 5.91
C SER A 148 -2.08 10.72 7.20
N ARG A 149 -3.26 10.07 7.23
CA ARG A 149 -3.69 9.25 8.37
C ARG A 149 -2.81 8.03 8.56
N VAL A 150 -2.41 7.36 7.48
CA VAL A 150 -1.46 6.24 7.56
C VAL A 150 -0.10 6.71 8.05
N LEU A 151 0.40 7.82 7.54
CA LEU A 151 1.68 8.41 7.94
C LEU A 151 1.71 8.90 9.40
N SER A 152 0.54 9.15 10.00
CA SER A 152 0.44 9.57 11.41
C SER A 152 1.08 8.58 12.38
N THR A 153 1.22 7.30 12.01
CA THR A 153 1.81 6.24 12.85
C THR A 153 3.31 6.01 12.61
N ASP A 154 3.98 6.84 11.79
CA ASP A 154 5.38 6.70 11.38
C ASP A 154 5.73 5.27 10.88
N PRO A 155 5.06 4.77 9.85
CA PRO A 155 5.27 3.41 9.38
C PRO A 155 6.63 3.23 8.70
N GLU A 156 7.26 2.05 8.89
CA GLU A 156 8.42 1.63 8.12
C GLU A 156 8.03 1.11 6.73
N PHE A 157 6.85 0.50 6.64
CA PHE A 157 6.26 -0.01 5.40
C PHE A 157 4.81 0.44 5.24
N ILE A 158 4.42 0.76 4.01
CA ILE A 158 3.04 1.11 3.66
C ILE A 158 2.54 0.19 2.56
N LEU A 159 1.38 -0.42 2.79
CA LEU A 159 0.67 -1.22 1.81
C LEU A 159 -0.49 -0.39 1.24
N LEU A 160 -0.46 -0.12 -0.06
CA LEU A 160 -1.44 0.67 -0.81
C LEU A 160 -2.28 -0.24 -1.69
N ASP A 161 -3.55 -0.45 -1.31
CA ASP A 161 -4.48 -1.26 -2.07
C ASP A 161 -5.27 -0.37 -3.06
N GLU A 162 -5.03 -0.56 -4.34
CA GLU A 162 -5.57 0.21 -5.46
C GLU A 162 -5.48 1.75 -5.26
N PRO A 163 -4.26 2.31 -5.05
CA PRO A 163 -4.12 3.74 -4.76
C PRO A 163 -4.57 4.66 -5.89
N PHE A 164 -4.62 4.18 -7.13
CA PHE A 164 -5.00 4.95 -8.32
C PHE A 164 -6.47 4.78 -8.72
N ALA A 165 -7.22 3.92 -8.02
CA ALA A 165 -8.61 3.65 -8.37
C ALA A 165 -9.53 4.85 -8.11
N GLY A 166 -10.37 5.19 -9.10
CA GLY A 166 -11.42 6.20 -8.94
C GLY A 166 -10.95 7.65 -8.77
N ILE A 167 -9.70 7.95 -9.14
CA ILE A 167 -9.15 9.30 -9.16
C ILE A 167 -8.89 9.75 -10.62
N ASP A 168 -8.91 11.07 -10.84
CA ASP A 168 -8.64 11.62 -12.16
C ASP A 168 -7.15 11.54 -12.55
N PRO A 169 -6.79 11.58 -13.86
CA PRO A 169 -5.41 11.42 -14.32
C PRO A 169 -4.41 12.42 -13.74
N LEU A 170 -4.83 13.66 -13.44
CA LEU A 170 -3.94 14.65 -12.82
C LEU A 170 -3.64 14.26 -11.37
N ALA A 171 -4.65 13.78 -10.64
CA ALA A 171 -4.45 13.31 -9.27
C ALA A 171 -3.63 12.02 -9.20
N VAL A 172 -3.62 11.17 -10.24
CA VAL A 172 -2.72 10.01 -10.32
C VAL A 172 -1.26 10.44 -10.23
N THR A 173 -0.84 11.44 -11.04
CA THR A 173 0.54 11.96 -11.00
C THR A 173 0.90 12.49 -9.60
N ASP A 174 -0.01 13.19 -8.95
CA ASP A 174 0.19 13.67 -7.58
C ASP A 174 0.42 12.51 -6.57
N ILE A 175 -0.33 11.42 -6.70
CA ILE A 175 -0.15 10.24 -5.84
C ILE A 175 1.18 9.51 -6.16
N GLN A 176 1.55 9.44 -7.43
CA GLN A 176 2.86 8.90 -7.84
C GLN A 176 4.01 9.72 -7.22
N ASP A 177 3.93 11.05 -7.24
CA ASP A 177 4.90 11.93 -6.60
C ASP A 177 4.99 11.68 -5.08
N ILE A 178 3.84 11.51 -4.41
CA ILE A 178 3.79 11.18 -2.98
C ILE A 178 4.48 9.84 -2.72
N ILE A 179 4.18 8.79 -3.48
CA ILE A 179 4.82 7.48 -3.35
C ILE A 179 6.35 7.61 -3.51
N GLY A 180 6.81 8.35 -4.52
CA GLY A 180 8.23 8.62 -4.70
C GLY A 180 8.88 9.40 -3.53
N GLN A 181 8.14 10.30 -2.87
CA GLN A 181 8.61 10.99 -1.68
C GLN A 181 8.68 10.05 -0.46
N LEU A 182 7.73 9.13 -0.30
CA LEU A 182 7.75 8.12 0.77
C LEU A 182 8.97 7.20 0.63
N SER A 183 9.23 6.71 -0.58
CA SER A 183 10.43 5.92 -0.88
C SER A 183 11.73 6.67 -0.52
N LYS A 184 11.86 7.94 -0.92
CA LYS A 184 13.02 8.78 -0.58
C LYS A 184 13.20 9.02 0.93
N LYS A 185 12.14 8.89 1.72
CA LYS A 185 12.17 8.96 3.19
C LYS A 185 12.56 7.63 3.85
N GLY A 186 12.84 6.61 3.06
CA GLY A 186 13.14 5.28 3.55
C GLY A 186 11.92 4.40 3.83
N ILE A 187 10.71 4.84 3.50
CA ILE A 187 9.51 4.02 3.69
C ILE A 187 9.41 3.00 2.55
N GLY A 188 9.36 1.71 2.87
CA GLY A 188 9.08 0.66 1.89
C GLY A 188 7.59 0.68 1.50
N VAL A 189 7.30 0.58 0.19
CA VAL A 189 5.92 0.68 -0.31
C VAL A 189 5.56 -0.58 -1.10
N LEU A 190 4.45 -1.23 -0.75
CA LEU A 190 3.84 -2.29 -1.56
C LEU A 190 2.53 -1.76 -2.17
N ILE A 191 2.42 -1.84 -3.49
CA ILE A 191 1.24 -1.38 -4.23
C ILE A 191 0.56 -2.57 -4.89
N SER A 192 -0.77 -2.70 -4.70
CA SER A 192 -1.62 -3.54 -5.55
C SER A 192 -2.52 -2.62 -6.37
N ASP A 193 -2.47 -2.71 -7.69
CA ASP A 193 -3.39 -1.95 -8.55
C ASP A 193 -3.66 -2.73 -9.84
N HIS A 194 -4.77 -2.40 -10.50
CA HIS A 194 -5.11 -2.88 -11.83
C HIS A 194 -4.60 -1.92 -12.93
N ASN A 195 -4.21 -0.69 -12.58
CA ASN A 195 -3.59 0.29 -13.46
C ASN A 195 -2.10 -0.01 -13.61
N VAL A 196 -1.78 -0.93 -14.50
CA VAL A 196 -0.42 -1.46 -14.69
C VAL A 196 0.59 -0.37 -15.01
N ARG A 197 0.23 0.54 -15.92
CA ARG A 197 1.14 1.60 -16.40
C ARG A 197 1.53 2.54 -15.27
N GLU A 198 0.55 2.99 -14.51
CA GLU A 198 0.73 3.90 -13.40
C GLU A 198 1.55 3.24 -12.28
N THR A 199 1.33 1.95 -12.02
CA THR A 199 2.07 1.20 -11.00
C THR A 199 3.50 0.95 -11.44
N LEU A 200 3.74 0.45 -12.65
CA LEU A 200 5.09 0.23 -13.17
C LEU A 200 5.89 1.54 -13.29
N GLY A 201 5.22 2.67 -13.50
CA GLY A 201 5.85 3.99 -13.57
C GLY A 201 6.49 4.47 -12.27
N VAL A 202 6.15 3.87 -11.12
CA VAL A 202 6.69 4.24 -9.80
C VAL A 202 7.43 3.12 -9.09
N CYS A 203 7.34 1.88 -9.58
CA CYS A 203 7.94 0.72 -8.93
C CYS A 203 9.43 0.57 -9.26
N ASP A 204 10.22 0.15 -8.27
CA ASP A 204 11.58 -0.36 -8.46
C ASP A 204 11.54 -1.84 -8.92
N THR A 205 10.59 -2.58 -8.36
CA THR A 205 10.37 -4.01 -8.65
C THR A 205 8.88 -4.31 -8.73
N ALA A 206 8.48 -5.22 -9.60
CA ALA A 206 7.12 -5.71 -9.67
C ALA A 206 7.08 -7.24 -9.69
N TYR A 207 6.02 -7.78 -9.11
CA TYR A 207 5.66 -9.20 -9.11
C TYR A 207 4.35 -9.37 -9.85
N ILE A 208 4.31 -10.28 -10.83
CA ILE A 208 3.08 -10.61 -11.55
C ILE A 208 2.50 -11.88 -10.96
N MET A 209 1.30 -11.76 -10.41
CA MET A 209 0.53 -12.91 -9.93
C MET A 209 -0.44 -13.40 -10.98
N ASN A 210 -0.55 -14.72 -11.08
CA ASN A 210 -1.61 -15.40 -11.82
C ASN A 210 -1.99 -16.70 -11.11
N GLU A 211 -3.29 -16.98 -11.00
CA GLU A 211 -3.83 -18.20 -10.37
C GLU A 211 -3.21 -18.52 -8.99
N GLY A 212 -3.00 -17.49 -8.18
CA GLY A 212 -2.48 -17.62 -6.81
C GLY A 212 -0.95 -17.70 -6.68
N ARG A 213 -0.21 -17.64 -7.78
CA ARG A 213 1.25 -17.76 -7.78
C ARG A 213 1.92 -16.54 -8.39
N VAL A 214 3.13 -16.25 -7.96
CA VAL A 214 4.03 -15.33 -8.68
C VAL A 214 4.57 -16.06 -9.90
N ILE A 215 4.31 -15.54 -11.10
CA ILE A 215 4.75 -16.13 -12.38
C ILE A 215 5.92 -15.37 -13.00
N GLU A 216 6.13 -14.12 -12.59
CA GLU A 216 7.24 -13.28 -13.07
C GLU A 216 7.57 -12.21 -12.02
N SER A 217 8.84 -11.81 -11.95
CA SER A 217 9.28 -10.70 -11.09
C SER A 217 10.49 -10.01 -11.70
N GLY A 218 10.64 -8.71 -11.44
CA GLY A 218 11.77 -7.94 -11.93
C GLY A 218 11.48 -6.43 -11.92
N ASN A 219 12.41 -5.65 -12.44
CA ASN A 219 12.19 -4.23 -12.66
C ASN A 219 11.18 -3.97 -13.79
N PRO A 220 10.64 -2.75 -13.94
CA PRO A 220 9.64 -2.44 -14.95
C PRO A 220 10.04 -2.82 -16.40
N GLU A 221 11.32 -2.65 -16.76
CA GLU A 221 11.83 -3.00 -18.10
C GLU A 221 11.81 -4.53 -18.31
N GLN A 222 12.21 -5.30 -17.32
CA GLN A 222 12.16 -6.76 -17.35
C GLN A 222 10.72 -7.25 -17.47
N ILE A 223 9.80 -6.72 -16.66
CA ILE A 223 8.37 -7.07 -16.70
C ILE A 223 7.77 -6.76 -18.08
N THR A 224 8.01 -5.58 -18.63
CA THR A 224 7.42 -5.17 -19.90
C THR A 224 7.99 -5.94 -21.10
N SER A 225 9.21 -6.46 -20.99
CA SER A 225 9.85 -7.30 -22.01
C SER A 225 9.57 -8.80 -21.84
N SER A 226 9.07 -9.22 -20.67
CA SER A 226 8.80 -10.63 -20.38
C SER A 226 7.67 -11.19 -21.25
N LYS A 227 7.94 -12.31 -21.94
CA LYS A 227 6.93 -13.05 -22.70
C LYS A 227 5.81 -13.59 -21.80
N ILE A 228 6.16 -14.03 -20.59
CA ILE A 228 5.21 -14.54 -19.60
C ILE A 228 4.27 -13.43 -19.16
N ALA A 229 4.81 -12.28 -18.74
CA ALA A 229 4.01 -11.14 -18.32
C ALA A 229 3.07 -10.65 -19.43
N ARG A 230 3.56 -10.60 -20.69
CA ARG A 230 2.73 -10.24 -21.85
C ARG A 230 1.62 -11.25 -22.12
N GLN A 231 1.94 -12.53 -22.13
CA GLN A 231 0.98 -13.59 -22.42
C GLN A 231 -0.16 -13.67 -21.40
N PHE A 232 0.14 -13.51 -20.11
CA PHE A 232 -0.83 -13.75 -19.03
C PHE A 232 -1.49 -12.48 -18.48
N TYR A 233 -0.93 -11.28 -18.76
CA TYR A 233 -1.44 -10.06 -18.12
C TYR A 233 -1.35 -8.80 -18.97
N LEU A 234 -0.18 -8.46 -19.54
CA LEU A 234 0.02 -7.15 -20.18
C LEU A 234 -0.59 -7.07 -21.59
N GLY A 235 -0.60 -8.19 -22.35
CA GLY A 235 -0.87 -8.21 -23.78
C GLY A 235 0.33 -7.83 -24.64
N ASP A 236 0.32 -8.23 -25.92
CA ASP A 236 1.48 -8.08 -26.82
C ASP A 236 1.79 -6.62 -27.18
N GLU A 237 0.77 -5.76 -27.22
CA GLU A 237 0.90 -4.33 -27.60
C GLU A 237 1.20 -3.39 -26.42
N PHE A 238 1.37 -3.91 -25.20
CA PHE A 238 1.62 -3.06 -24.04
C PHE A 238 2.92 -2.28 -24.19
N LYS A 239 2.85 -0.96 -23.90
CA LYS A 239 3.98 -0.02 -23.83
C LYS A 239 3.85 0.81 -22.55
N LEU A 240 4.97 0.98 -21.86
CA LEU A 240 5.07 1.85 -20.69
C LEU A 240 5.04 3.32 -21.10
#